data_b6f26f1ae5db3037d3577eabbf8dfa55
#
_entry.id   b6f26f1ae5db3037d3577eabbf8dfa55
#
_cell.length_a   1.000
_cell.length_b   1.000
_cell.length_c   1.000
_cell.angle_alpha   90.00
_cell.angle_beta   90.00
_cell.angle_gamma   90.00
#
_symmetry.space_group_name_H-M   'P 1'
#
loop_
_entity.id
_entity.type
_entity.pdbx_description
1 polymer ?
#
loop_
_entity_poly.entity_id
_entity_poly.type
_entity_poly.pdbx_seq_one_letter_code
_entity_poly.pdbx_strand_id
1 'polypeptide(L)'
;MGQNKEELRQLLAFIETLVMQPGNEEFVAGLRALVGADSIPDVNTNEQLGSYLRLQRDKFRAKARKYYKNVSNENLRGQLIDDHAWMLWYKSVDDVVSYFNHVNLQIENIVNYYMSEIDIHTSILADPTAFTTHLIVSPSGKYAIDIDCNKDFFRKTPHGLTNVQYSKVKSLWSKIWAWGVCTGNTAFIQSQASNIAAIINIRNDNNHRDSKVMSPSSEYWRNLEDDSNYGFILMILKVFRNSII
;
A
#
# COMPACT_ATOMS: atom_id res chain seq x y z
N MET A 1 17.72 -30.84 1.74
CA MET A 1 17.74 -30.35 3.15
C MET A 1 17.28 -28.89 3.33
N GLY A 2 17.12 -28.08 2.28
CA GLY A 2 16.64 -26.69 2.39
C GLY A 2 15.12 -26.51 2.49
N GLN A 3 14.36 -27.34 1.79
CA GLN A 3 12.91 -27.24 1.66
C GLN A 3 12.17 -27.39 3.03
N ASN A 4 12.60 -28.34 3.83
CA ASN A 4 12.02 -28.59 5.16
C ASN A 4 12.23 -27.44 6.16
N LYS A 5 13.25 -26.62 5.95
CA LYS A 5 13.56 -25.47 6.82
C LYS A 5 12.70 -24.26 6.53
N GLU A 6 12.29 -24.09 5.28
CA GLU A 6 11.40 -23.01 4.85
C GLU A 6 9.95 -23.30 5.23
N GLU A 7 9.49 -24.54 5.04
CA GLU A 7 8.17 -25.01 5.50
C GLU A 7 7.99 -24.88 7.01
N LEU A 8 9.04 -25.19 7.79
CA LEU A 8 9.03 -24.99 9.24
C LEU A 8 8.96 -23.52 9.64
N ARG A 9 9.60 -22.62 8.88
CA ARG A 9 9.50 -21.17 9.12
C ARG A 9 8.11 -20.65 8.83
N GLN A 10 7.48 -21.11 7.75
CA GLN A 10 6.11 -20.74 7.39
C GLN A 10 5.11 -21.23 8.43
N LEU A 11 5.28 -22.48 8.89
CA LEU A 11 4.45 -23.03 9.96
C LEU A 11 4.60 -22.24 11.27
N LEU A 12 5.81 -21.88 11.66
CA LEU A 12 6.04 -21.05 12.84
C LEU A 12 5.39 -19.67 12.72
N ALA A 13 5.51 -19.01 11.57
CA ALA A 13 4.87 -17.72 11.33
C ALA A 13 3.33 -17.82 11.39
N PHE A 14 2.76 -18.90 10.86
CA PHE A 14 1.32 -19.18 10.95
C PHE A 14 0.87 -19.42 12.39
N ILE A 15 1.61 -20.25 13.14
CA ILE A 15 1.34 -20.50 14.56
C ILE A 15 1.40 -19.20 15.35
N GLU A 16 2.39 -18.35 15.12
CA GLU A 16 2.52 -17.04 15.76
C GLU A 16 1.31 -16.15 15.49
N THR A 17 0.80 -16.14 14.26
CA THR A 17 -0.41 -15.39 13.91
C THR A 17 -1.63 -15.88 14.69
N LEU A 18 -1.80 -17.20 14.81
CA LEU A 18 -2.91 -17.79 15.56
C LEU A 18 -2.81 -17.54 17.06
N VAL A 19 -1.61 -17.59 17.61
CA VAL A 19 -1.36 -17.34 19.05
C VAL A 19 -1.70 -15.90 19.45
N MET A 20 -1.58 -14.95 18.51
CA MET A 20 -1.82 -13.52 18.74
C MET A 20 -3.28 -13.10 18.55
N GLN A 21 -4.13 -13.96 17.98
CA GLN A 21 -5.55 -13.64 17.79
C GLN A 21 -6.35 -13.81 19.07
N PRO A 22 -7.10 -12.77 19.52
CA PRO A 22 -8.03 -12.93 20.61
C PRO A 22 -9.06 -14.03 20.32
N GLY A 23 -9.34 -14.88 21.30
CA GLY A 23 -10.28 -16.00 21.18
C GLY A 23 -9.63 -17.34 20.83
N ASN A 24 -8.29 -17.38 20.68
CA ASN A 24 -7.55 -18.62 20.41
C ASN A 24 -6.87 -19.22 21.65
N GLU A 25 -7.37 -18.92 22.85
CA GLU A 25 -6.78 -19.35 24.11
C GLU A 25 -6.70 -20.89 24.24
N GLU A 26 -7.71 -21.61 23.75
CA GLU A 26 -7.72 -23.09 23.72
C GLU A 26 -6.64 -23.65 22.78
N PHE A 27 -6.43 -23.02 21.62
CA PHE A 27 -5.36 -23.38 20.68
C PHE A 27 -3.98 -23.17 21.31
N VAL A 28 -3.79 -22.05 22.01
CA VAL A 28 -2.55 -21.74 22.72
C VAL A 28 -2.27 -22.74 23.84
N ALA A 29 -3.30 -23.12 24.60
CA ALA A 29 -3.20 -24.15 25.64
C ALA A 29 -2.83 -25.53 25.05
N GLY A 30 -3.48 -25.93 23.96
CA GLY A 30 -3.18 -27.16 23.24
C GLY A 30 -1.75 -27.21 22.69
N LEU A 31 -1.28 -26.07 22.13
CA LEU A 31 0.08 -25.96 21.60
C LEU A 31 1.13 -26.07 22.74
N ARG A 32 0.88 -25.43 23.89
CA ARG A 32 1.73 -25.53 25.06
C ARG A 32 1.85 -26.96 25.55
N ALA A 33 0.73 -27.67 25.64
CA ALA A 33 0.70 -29.09 26.04
C ALA A 33 1.51 -29.98 25.09
N LEU A 34 1.41 -29.70 23.78
CA LEU A 34 2.06 -30.50 22.72
C LEU A 34 3.58 -30.32 22.71
N VAL A 35 4.08 -29.13 23.03
CA VAL A 35 5.53 -28.87 23.10
C VAL A 35 6.13 -29.08 24.49
N GLY A 36 5.35 -29.58 25.46
CA GLY A 36 5.80 -29.80 26.85
C GLY A 36 6.07 -28.50 27.60
N ALA A 37 5.43 -27.41 27.19
CA ALA A 37 5.68 -26.07 27.72
C ALA A 37 4.85 -25.74 28.97
N ASP A 38 4.14 -26.69 29.53
CA ASP A 38 3.37 -26.51 30.78
C ASP A 38 4.22 -26.11 31.99
N SER A 39 5.55 -26.28 31.89
CA SER A 39 6.53 -25.85 32.88
C SER A 39 7.10 -24.43 32.63
N ILE A 40 6.76 -23.78 31.50
CA ILE A 40 7.27 -22.44 31.21
C ILE A 40 6.30 -21.41 31.80
N PRO A 41 6.76 -20.53 32.73
CA PRO A 41 5.92 -19.47 33.28
C PRO A 41 5.33 -18.57 32.17
N ASP A 42 4.06 -18.24 32.26
CA ASP A 42 3.33 -17.39 31.29
C ASP A 42 4.04 -16.07 30.96
N VAL A 43 4.71 -15.49 31.95
CA VAL A 43 5.47 -14.24 31.80
C VAL A 43 6.61 -14.37 30.81
N ASN A 44 7.35 -15.48 30.83
CA ASN A 44 8.51 -15.68 29.93
C ASN A 44 8.11 -15.94 28.48
N THR A 45 6.98 -16.60 28.25
CA THR A 45 6.47 -16.88 26.89
C THR A 45 6.01 -15.59 26.20
N ASN A 46 5.32 -14.70 26.91
CA ASN A 46 4.87 -13.42 26.40
C ASN A 46 6.04 -12.46 26.14
N GLU A 47 7.09 -12.47 26.96
CA GLU A 47 8.30 -11.67 26.73
C GLU A 47 9.11 -12.18 25.53
N GLN A 48 9.27 -13.49 25.39
CA GLN A 48 9.97 -14.09 24.25
C GLN A 48 9.24 -13.81 22.93
N LEU A 49 7.92 -13.98 22.91
CA LEU A 49 7.08 -13.66 21.77
C LEU A 49 7.14 -12.16 21.43
N GLY A 50 6.99 -11.30 22.45
CA GLY A 50 7.12 -9.85 22.26
C GLY A 50 8.49 -9.43 21.78
N SER A 51 9.55 -10.11 22.18
CA SER A 51 10.92 -9.87 21.70
C SER A 51 11.11 -10.32 20.27
N TYR A 52 10.57 -11.47 19.89
CA TYR A 52 10.59 -11.97 18.53
C TYR A 52 9.83 -11.03 17.54
N LEU A 53 8.63 -10.62 17.93
CA LEU A 53 7.83 -9.68 17.11
C LEU A 53 8.55 -8.35 16.93
N ARG A 54 9.18 -7.82 17.98
CA ARG A 54 10.02 -6.61 17.89
C ARG A 54 11.19 -6.82 16.92
N LEU A 55 11.89 -7.95 16.99
CA LEU A 55 12.99 -8.28 16.11
C LEU A 55 12.55 -8.37 14.64
N GLN A 56 11.41 -9.00 14.35
CA GLN A 56 10.86 -9.07 12.99
C GLN A 56 10.47 -7.68 12.48
N ARG A 57 9.79 -6.87 13.30
CA ARG A 57 9.45 -5.49 12.96
C ARG A 57 10.70 -4.67 12.65
N ASP A 58 11.74 -4.79 13.46
CA ASP A 58 12.99 -4.06 13.26
C ASP A 58 13.71 -4.49 11.98
N LYS A 59 13.64 -5.77 11.63
CA LYS A 59 14.16 -6.30 10.37
C LYS A 59 13.44 -5.69 9.15
N PHE A 60 12.11 -5.61 9.18
CA PHE A 60 11.35 -4.97 8.10
C PHE A 60 11.60 -3.47 8.05
N ARG A 61 11.67 -2.80 9.19
CA ARG A 61 12.03 -1.37 9.25
C ARG A 61 13.44 -1.11 8.70
N ALA A 62 14.41 -1.98 8.94
CA ALA A 62 15.75 -1.85 8.37
C ALA A 62 15.74 -1.95 6.83
N LYS A 63 14.96 -2.89 6.26
CA LYS A 63 14.75 -2.98 4.81
C LYS A 63 14.08 -1.71 4.25
N ALA A 64 13.03 -1.22 4.92
CA ALA A 64 12.32 -0.02 4.54
C ALA A 64 13.22 1.24 4.59
N ARG A 65 14.04 1.39 5.63
CA ARG A 65 15.03 2.46 5.74
C ARG A 65 16.01 2.45 4.56
N LYS A 66 16.49 1.27 4.17
CA LYS A 66 17.36 1.13 2.99
C LYS A 66 16.65 1.54 1.71
N TYR A 67 15.37 1.19 1.57
CA TYR A 67 14.56 1.52 0.39
C TYR A 67 14.32 3.02 0.24
N TYR A 68 14.03 3.73 1.35
CA TYR A 68 13.72 5.16 1.37
C TYR A 68 14.88 6.07 1.84
N LYS A 69 16.11 5.58 1.87
CA LYS A 69 17.28 6.29 2.42
C LYS A 69 17.55 7.66 1.77
N ASN A 70 17.18 7.83 0.49
CA ASN A 70 17.47 9.03 -0.30
C ASN A 70 16.32 10.07 -0.25
N VAL A 71 15.21 9.79 0.43
CA VAL A 71 14.14 10.76 0.61
C VAL A 71 14.61 11.82 1.62
N SER A 72 14.71 13.07 1.16
CA SER A 72 15.27 14.17 1.94
C SER A 72 14.35 14.63 3.06
N ASN A 73 13.03 14.73 2.82
CA ASN A 73 12.08 15.13 3.84
C ASN A 73 11.94 14.05 4.93
N GLU A 74 12.34 14.38 6.16
CA GLU A 74 12.40 13.42 7.28
C GLU A 74 11.02 12.92 7.71
N ASN A 75 10.01 13.78 7.73
CA ASN A 75 8.65 13.40 8.12
C ASN A 75 8.05 12.42 7.10
N LEU A 76 8.13 12.75 5.82
CA LEU A 76 7.70 11.87 4.75
C LEU A 76 8.47 10.54 4.77
N ARG A 77 9.80 10.61 4.90
CA ARG A 77 10.66 9.43 4.98
C ARG A 77 10.25 8.53 6.14
N GLY A 78 9.93 9.09 7.31
CA GLY A 78 9.45 8.35 8.47
C GLY A 78 8.15 7.60 8.18
N GLN A 79 7.16 8.28 7.62
CA GLN A 79 5.88 7.69 7.23
C GLN A 79 6.06 6.57 6.20
N LEU A 80 6.83 6.81 5.15
CA LEU A 80 7.10 5.81 4.11
C LEU A 80 7.84 4.59 4.64
N ILE A 81 8.77 4.77 5.58
CA ILE A 81 9.47 3.65 6.23
C ILE A 81 8.48 2.80 7.03
N ASP A 82 7.58 3.43 7.78
CA ASP A 82 6.59 2.71 8.58
C ASP A 82 5.58 1.97 7.69
N ASP A 83 5.03 2.63 6.67
CA ASP A 83 4.11 2.00 5.71
C ASP A 83 4.79 0.84 4.95
N HIS A 84 6.03 1.01 4.53
CA HIS A 84 6.76 -0.05 3.83
C HIS A 84 7.11 -1.24 4.75
N ALA A 85 7.44 -0.97 6.00
CA ALA A 85 7.69 -2.03 6.98
C ALA A 85 6.42 -2.83 7.25
N TRP A 86 5.26 -2.18 7.39
CA TRP A 86 3.98 -2.84 7.51
C TRP A 86 3.58 -3.60 6.24
N MET A 87 3.82 -3.03 5.06
CA MET A 87 3.64 -3.74 3.80
C MET A 87 4.43 -5.06 3.76
N LEU A 88 5.70 -5.04 4.16
CA LEU A 88 6.54 -6.24 4.22
C LEU A 88 6.06 -7.25 5.26
N TRP A 89 5.56 -6.77 6.41
CA TRP A 89 4.95 -7.61 7.42
C TRP A 89 3.72 -8.33 6.89
N TYR A 90 2.76 -7.59 6.33
CA TYR A 90 1.52 -8.17 5.81
C TYR A 90 1.78 -9.13 4.63
N LYS A 91 2.79 -8.84 3.80
CA LYS A 91 3.26 -9.83 2.81
C LYS A 91 3.69 -11.13 3.47
N SER A 92 4.41 -11.06 4.60
CA SER A 92 4.95 -12.26 5.26
C SER A 92 3.91 -13.13 5.95
N VAL A 93 2.72 -12.59 6.20
CA VAL A 93 1.58 -13.30 6.81
C VAL A 93 0.41 -13.50 5.85
N ASP A 94 0.63 -13.23 4.55
CA ASP A 94 -0.34 -13.35 3.45
C ASP A 94 -1.65 -12.57 3.66
N ASP A 95 -1.58 -11.45 4.41
CA ASP A 95 -2.69 -10.51 4.51
C ASP A 95 -2.67 -9.55 3.31
N VAL A 96 -3.29 -10.01 2.21
CA VAL A 96 -3.36 -9.29 0.92
C VAL A 96 -3.96 -7.91 1.06
N VAL A 97 -5.00 -7.78 1.87
CA VAL A 97 -5.76 -6.53 2.05
C VAL A 97 -4.90 -5.48 2.74
N SER A 98 -4.34 -5.82 3.89
CA SER A 98 -3.47 -4.92 4.65
C SER A 98 -2.19 -4.60 3.87
N TYR A 99 -1.65 -5.56 3.13
CA TYR A 99 -0.54 -5.34 2.21
C TYR A 99 -0.83 -4.22 1.21
N PHE A 100 -1.94 -4.31 0.46
CA PHE A 100 -2.30 -3.30 -0.53
C PHE A 100 -2.72 -1.97 0.08
N ASN A 101 -3.30 -1.96 1.27
CA ASN A 101 -3.56 -0.73 2.00
C ASN A 101 -2.26 0.05 2.23
N HIS A 102 -1.19 -0.61 2.64
CA HIS A 102 0.10 0.04 2.85
C HIS A 102 0.85 0.37 1.55
N VAL A 103 0.62 -0.35 0.45
CA VAL A 103 1.08 0.06 -0.88
C VAL A 103 0.40 1.38 -1.28
N ASN A 104 -0.91 1.45 -1.12
CA ASN A 104 -1.71 2.62 -1.46
C ASN A 104 -1.34 3.86 -0.63
N LEU A 105 -1.15 3.69 0.69
CA LEU A 105 -0.68 4.77 1.57
C LEU A 105 0.67 5.35 1.13
N GLN A 106 1.61 4.51 0.71
CA GLN A 106 2.90 4.97 0.19
C GLN A 106 2.71 5.81 -1.08
N ILE A 107 1.89 5.35 -2.04
CA ILE A 107 1.59 6.10 -3.27
C ILE A 107 0.93 7.44 -2.92
N GLU A 108 -0.10 7.41 -2.07
CA GLU A 108 -0.85 8.60 -1.66
C GLU A 108 0.06 9.62 -0.96
N ASN A 109 0.90 9.19 -0.04
CA ASN A 109 1.83 10.06 0.68
C ASN A 109 2.86 10.69 -0.26
N ILE A 110 3.42 9.92 -1.20
CA ILE A 110 4.38 10.43 -2.19
C ILE A 110 3.71 11.47 -3.10
N VAL A 111 2.54 11.14 -3.65
CA VAL A 111 1.81 12.04 -4.55
C VAL A 111 1.38 13.31 -3.82
N ASN A 112 0.84 13.20 -2.62
CA ASN A 112 0.43 14.36 -1.82
C ASN A 112 1.63 15.26 -1.49
N TYR A 113 2.77 14.69 -1.11
CA TYR A 113 3.98 15.46 -0.82
C TYR A 113 4.49 16.17 -2.06
N TYR A 114 4.67 15.45 -3.17
CA TYR A 114 5.16 16.04 -4.42
C TYR A 114 4.27 17.19 -4.88
N MET A 115 2.96 17.00 -4.85
CA MET A 115 2.00 18.00 -5.33
C MET A 115 1.82 19.17 -4.36
N SER A 116 2.21 19.03 -3.08
CA SER A 116 2.22 20.17 -2.14
C SER A 116 3.37 21.14 -2.40
N GLU A 117 4.45 20.68 -3.04
CA GLU A 117 5.63 21.49 -3.36
C GLU A 117 5.47 22.27 -4.68
N ILE A 118 4.41 22.01 -5.45
CA ILE A 118 4.16 22.69 -6.72
C ILE A 118 2.81 23.43 -6.71
N ASP A 119 2.72 24.51 -7.47
CA ASP A 119 1.43 25.18 -7.71
C ASP A 119 0.67 24.43 -8.79
N ILE A 120 -0.08 23.40 -8.35
CA ILE A 120 -0.89 22.55 -9.23
C ILE A 120 -1.95 23.35 -9.99
N HIS A 121 -2.55 24.37 -9.38
CA HIS A 121 -3.61 25.13 -10.01
C HIS A 121 -3.08 25.97 -11.16
N THR A 122 -1.94 26.64 -10.96
CA THR A 122 -1.25 27.34 -12.06
C THR A 122 -0.83 26.37 -13.16
N SER A 123 -0.34 25.19 -12.82
CA SER A 123 0.04 24.16 -13.81
C SER A 123 -1.17 23.70 -14.62
N ILE A 124 -2.31 23.42 -13.97
CA ILE A 124 -3.56 23.01 -14.65
C ILE A 124 -4.08 24.13 -15.59
N LEU A 125 -4.04 25.39 -15.14
CA LEU A 125 -4.50 26.52 -15.95
C LEU A 125 -3.57 26.80 -17.14
N ALA A 126 -2.27 26.53 -17.01
CA ALA A 126 -1.29 26.70 -18.08
C ALA A 126 -1.48 25.67 -19.21
N ASP A 127 -1.85 24.43 -18.89
CA ASP A 127 -2.15 23.39 -19.87
C ASP A 127 -3.35 22.53 -19.44
N PRO A 128 -4.58 23.06 -19.52
CA PRO A 128 -5.77 22.33 -19.10
C PRO A 128 -5.99 21.06 -19.93
N THR A 129 -5.47 21.00 -21.16
CA THR A 129 -5.63 19.83 -22.02
C THR A 129 -4.86 18.62 -21.50
N ALA A 130 -3.66 18.83 -20.95
CA ALA A 130 -2.87 17.75 -20.35
C ALA A 130 -3.55 17.17 -19.11
N PHE A 131 -4.33 17.97 -18.40
CA PHE A 131 -5.02 17.58 -17.15
C PHE A 131 -6.48 17.16 -17.36
N THR A 132 -7.06 17.45 -18.51
CA THR A 132 -8.36 16.92 -18.93
C THR A 132 -8.12 15.65 -19.71
N THR A 133 -8.25 14.53 -19.11
CA THR A 133 -8.07 13.32 -19.86
C THR A 133 -9.33 12.52 -19.97
N HIS A 134 -9.24 11.93 -20.84
CA HIS A 134 -9.45 10.74 -21.61
C HIS A 134 -9.78 9.55 -20.67
N LEU A 135 -10.65 8.77 -21.17
CA LEU A 135 -10.94 7.45 -20.68
C LEU A 135 -9.66 6.60 -20.76
N ILE A 136 -9.09 6.20 -19.63
CA ILE A 136 -8.07 5.16 -19.60
C ILE A 136 -8.79 3.81 -19.57
N VAL A 137 -8.72 3.10 -20.68
CA VAL A 137 -9.28 1.75 -20.80
C VAL A 137 -8.16 0.73 -20.60
N SER A 138 -8.37 -0.26 -19.73
CA SER A 138 -7.43 -1.37 -19.60
C SER A 138 -7.35 -2.16 -20.90
N PRO A 139 -6.21 -2.80 -21.22
CA PRO A 139 -6.07 -3.66 -22.40
C PRO A 139 -7.12 -4.79 -22.45
N SER A 140 -7.64 -5.21 -21.30
CA SER A 140 -8.69 -6.23 -21.21
C SER A 140 -10.11 -5.67 -21.31
N GLY A 141 -10.28 -4.36 -21.46
CA GLY A 141 -11.58 -3.69 -21.49
C GLY A 141 -12.36 -3.69 -20.17
N LYS A 142 -11.74 -4.18 -19.09
CA LYS A 142 -12.44 -4.35 -17.79
C LYS A 142 -12.60 -3.08 -16.98
N TYR A 143 -11.80 -2.05 -17.24
CA TYR A 143 -11.85 -0.78 -16.51
C TYR A 143 -11.90 0.37 -17.50
N ALA A 144 -12.80 1.29 -17.25
CA ALA A 144 -12.76 2.61 -17.85
C ALA A 144 -12.61 3.62 -16.70
N ILE A 145 -11.51 4.37 -16.70
CA ILE A 145 -11.25 5.40 -15.70
C ILE A 145 -11.36 6.73 -16.42
N ASP A 146 -12.40 7.49 -16.06
CA ASP A 146 -12.54 8.88 -16.50
C ASP A 146 -11.79 9.77 -15.51
N ILE A 147 -10.79 10.47 -16.01
CA ILE A 147 -9.97 11.39 -15.23
C ILE A 147 -10.19 12.80 -15.76
N ASP A 148 -10.79 13.64 -14.95
CA ASP A 148 -10.93 15.06 -15.21
C ASP A 148 -10.49 15.86 -13.98
N CYS A 149 -9.20 16.20 -13.96
CA CYS A 149 -8.61 16.94 -12.86
C CYS A 149 -9.28 18.30 -12.64
N ASN A 150 -9.82 18.94 -13.69
CA ASN A 150 -10.45 20.24 -13.55
C ASN A 150 -11.66 20.19 -12.61
N LYS A 151 -12.45 19.12 -12.65
CA LYS A 151 -13.62 18.95 -11.77
C LYS A 151 -13.22 18.78 -10.30
N ASP A 152 -12.08 18.14 -10.05
CA ASP A 152 -11.63 17.82 -8.71
C ASP A 152 -10.83 18.97 -8.07
N PHE A 153 -10.05 19.69 -8.87
CA PHE A 153 -9.18 20.76 -8.39
C PHE A 153 -9.83 22.16 -8.39
N PHE A 154 -10.93 22.32 -9.13
CA PHE A 154 -11.64 23.60 -9.18
C PHE A 154 -13.12 23.43 -8.84
N ARG A 155 -13.66 24.40 -8.10
CA ARG A 155 -15.10 24.56 -7.89
C ARG A 155 -15.61 25.74 -8.71
N LYS A 156 -16.68 25.51 -9.44
CA LYS A 156 -17.42 26.57 -10.10
C LYS A 156 -18.30 27.27 -9.05
N THR A 157 -18.11 28.57 -8.89
CA THR A 157 -18.92 29.43 -8.03
C THR A 157 -19.61 30.51 -8.86
N PRO A 158 -20.61 31.26 -8.33
CA PRO A 158 -21.18 32.41 -9.01
C PRO A 158 -20.16 33.49 -9.39
N HIS A 159 -19.02 33.51 -8.70
CA HIS A 159 -17.93 34.49 -8.92
C HIS A 159 -16.78 33.93 -9.77
N GLY A 160 -16.94 32.76 -10.35
CA GLY A 160 -15.92 32.09 -11.18
C GLY A 160 -15.40 30.79 -10.61
N LEU A 161 -14.18 30.39 -11.04
CA LEU A 161 -13.52 29.20 -10.53
C LEU A 161 -12.77 29.50 -9.24
N THR A 162 -12.91 28.64 -8.24
CA THR A 162 -12.14 28.68 -6.99
C THR A 162 -11.35 27.41 -6.84
N ASN A 163 -10.13 27.54 -6.32
CA ASN A 163 -9.24 26.42 -6.06
C ASN A 163 -9.80 25.54 -4.94
N VAL A 164 -9.79 24.24 -5.15
CA VAL A 164 -10.00 23.24 -4.09
C VAL A 164 -8.66 22.96 -3.44
N GLN A 165 -8.57 23.08 -2.11
CA GLN A 165 -7.34 22.68 -1.40
C GLN A 165 -6.96 21.26 -1.80
N TYR A 166 -5.70 21.05 -2.17
CA TYR A 166 -5.20 19.77 -2.63
C TYR A 166 -5.55 18.61 -1.66
N SER A 167 -5.40 18.84 -0.37
CA SER A 167 -5.75 17.88 0.68
C SER A 167 -7.24 17.48 0.71
N LYS A 168 -8.12 18.27 0.08
CA LYS A 168 -9.57 18.01 0.00
C LYS A 168 -9.99 17.38 -1.32
N VAL A 169 -9.08 17.22 -2.25
CA VAL A 169 -9.34 16.45 -3.48
C VAL A 169 -9.52 14.99 -3.11
N LYS A 170 -10.71 14.44 -3.34
CA LYS A 170 -11.07 13.09 -2.92
C LYS A 170 -10.58 12.01 -3.87
N SER A 171 -10.50 12.31 -5.16
CA SER A 171 -10.11 11.35 -6.20
C SER A 171 -8.60 11.15 -6.17
N LEU A 172 -8.17 9.99 -5.69
CA LEU A 172 -6.75 9.61 -5.75
C LEU A 172 -6.29 9.47 -7.20
N TRP A 173 -7.17 9.04 -8.10
CA TRP A 173 -6.86 8.98 -9.53
C TRP A 173 -6.53 10.34 -10.12
N SER A 174 -7.33 11.37 -9.84
CA SER A 174 -7.03 12.73 -10.30
C SER A 174 -5.70 13.22 -9.76
N LYS A 175 -5.37 12.91 -8.50
CA LYS A 175 -4.08 13.24 -7.91
C LYS A 175 -2.91 12.51 -8.59
N ILE A 176 -3.05 11.21 -8.85
CA ILE A 176 -2.04 10.39 -9.53
C ILE A 176 -1.84 10.88 -10.97
N TRP A 177 -2.93 11.20 -11.66
CA TRP A 177 -2.83 11.72 -13.03
C TRP A 177 -2.13 13.08 -13.07
N ALA A 178 -2.55 14.01 -12.20
CA ALA A 178 -1.90 15.31 -12.08
C ALA A 178 -0.39 15.15 -11.77
N TRP A 179 -0.04 14.26 -10.85
CA TRP A 179 1.35 13.89 -10.59
C TRP A 179 2.06 13.38 -11.84
N GLY A 180 1.42 12.50 -12.60
CA GLY A 180 1.97 11.95 -13.83
C GLY A 180 2.25 13.00 -14.90
N VAL A 181 1.35 13.97 -15.08
CA VAL A 181 1.55 15.10 -16.00
C VAL A 181 2.75 15.94 -15.54
N CYS A 182 2.78 16.32 -14.25
CA CYS A 182 3.84 17.18 -13.71
C CYS A 182 5.22 16.51 -13.72
N THR A 183 5.29 15.18 -13.64
CA THR A 183 6.54 14.42 -13.63
C THR A 183 6.92 13.81 -14.97
N GLY A 184 6.07 13.96 -16.00
CA GLY A 184 6.26 13.31 -17.29
C GLY A 184 6.01 11.79 -17.30
N ASN A 185 5.28 11.26 -16.30
CA ASN A 185 5.02 9.83 -16.13
C ASN A 185 3.65 9.37 -16.64
N THR A 186 2.98 10.16 -17.49
CA THR A 186 1.64 9.82 -18.01
C THR A 186 1.61 8.48 -18.76
N ALA A 187 2.61 8.21 -19.61
CA ALA A 187 2.72 6.94 -20.31
C ALA A 187 2.84 5.74 -19.37
N PHE A 188 3.58 5.90 -18.25
CA PHE A 188 3.66 4.89 -17.22
C PHE A 188 2.29 4.64 -16.57
N ILE A 189 1.59 5.70 -16.16
CA ILE A 189 0.24 5.57 -15.55
C ILE A 189 -0.71 4.87 -16.52
N GLN A 190 -0.71 5.25 -17.80
CA GLN A 190 -1.56 4.62 -18.81
C GLN A 190 -1.24 3.14 -18.96
N SER A 191 0.04 2.77 -19.05
CA SER A 191 0.46 1.37 -19.18
C SER A 191 0.15 0.52 -17.93
N GLN A 192 0.09 1.13 -16.74
CA GLN A 192 -0.15 0.47 -15.47
C GLN A 192 -1.55 0.75 -14.88
N ALA A 193 -2.45 1.34 -15.66
CA ALA A 193 -3.76 1.77 -15.19
C ALA A 193 -4.54 0.64 -14.49
N SER A 194 -4.57 -0.55 -15.05
CA SER A 194 -5.26 -1.71 -14.47
C SER A 194 -4.71 -2.11 -13.10
N ASN A 195 -3.38 -2.09 -12.97
CA ASN A 195 -2.70 -2.49 -11.74
C ASN A 195 -2.86 -1.43 -10.63
N ILE A 196 -2.73 -0.15 -11.00
CA ILE A 196 -2.97 0.96 -10.08
C ILE A 196 -4.44 0.97 -9.65
N ALA A 197 -5.38 0.72 -10.57
CA ALA A 197 -6.80 0.60 -10.25
C ALA A 197 -7.06 -0.55 -9.28
N ALA A 198 -6.43 -1.71 -9.48
CA ALA A 198 -6.55 -2.84 -8.56
C ALA A 198 -6.09 -2.47 -7.15
N ILE A 199 -4.93 -1.81 -7.01
CA ILE A 199 -4.41 -1.34 -5.73
C ILE A 199 -5.40 -0.39 -5.03
N ILE A 200 -5.96 0.57 -5.76
CA ILE A 200 -6.90 1.56 -5.21
C ILE A 200 -8.23 0.89 -4.83
N ASN A 201 -8.74 -0.02 -5.68
CA ASN A 201 -10.03 -0.67 -5.47
C ASN A 201 -10.00 -1.63 -4.27
N ILE A 202 -8.92 -2.38 -4.06
CA ILE A 202 -8.78 -3.23 -2.87
C ILE A 202 -8.95 -2.40 -1.59
N ARG A 203 -8.33 -1.20 -1.51
CA ARG A 203 -8.53 -0.28 -0.39
C ARG A 203 -9.99 0.17 -0.26
N ASN A 204 -10.63 0.55 -1.37
CA ASN A 204 -11.98 1.09 -1.36
C ASN A 204 -13.01 0.03 -0.97
N ASP A 205 -12.89 -1.18 -1.52
CA ASP A 205 -13.78 -2.30 -1.25
C ASP A 205 -13.75 -2.72 0.22
N ASN A 206 -12.58 -2.62 0.87
CA ASN A 206 -12.44 -2.96 2.28
C ASN A 206 -12.91 -1.87 3.25
N ASN A 207 -12.90 -0.61 2.83
CA ASN A 207 -13.48 0.47 3.62
C ASN A 207 -15.02 0.46 3.62
N HIS A 208 -15.64 -0.18 2.64
CA HIS A 208 -17.06 -0.46 2.58
C HIS A 208 -17.34 -1.86 3.14
N ARG A 209 -17.40 -1.99 4.46
CA ARG A 209 -17.54 -3.23 5.25
C ARG A 209 -18.73 -4.16 4.91
N ASP A 210 -19.54 -3.82 3.93
CA ASP A 210 -20.74 -4.57 3.57
C ASP A 210 -20.52 -5.61 2.46
N SER A 211 -19.36 -5.65 1.80
CA SER A 211 -19.11 -6.64 0.75
C SER A 211 -18.47 -7.90 1.35
N LYS A 212 -19.29 -8.92 1.57
CA LYS A 212 -18.85 -10.29 1.91
C LYS A 212 -18.13 -11.00 0.75
N VAL A 213 -17.98 -10.34 -0.38
CA VAL A 213 -17.38 -10.89 -1.60
C VAL A 213 -16.06 -10.19 -1.85
N MET A 214 -14.96 -10.95 -1.87
CA MET A 214 -13.67 -10.43 -2.29
C MET A 214 -13.78 -9.90 -3.72
N SER A 215 -13.28 -8.68 -3.95
CA SER A 215 -13.27 -8.12 -5.30
C SER A 215 -12.42 -9.00 -6.25
N PRO A 216 -12.74 -9.07 -7.55
CA PRO A 216 -11.90 -9.77 -8.54
C PRO A 216 -10.45 -9.28 -8.52
N SER A 217 -10.22 -8.03 -8.14
CA SER A 217 -8.88 -7.44 -8.00
C SER A 217 -8.08 -8.08 -6.86
N SER A 218 -8.72 -8.40 -5.71
CA SER A 218 -8.05 -9.08 -4.62
C SER A 218 -7.72 -10.55 -4.96
N GLU A 219 -8.53 -11.19 -5.78
CA GLU A 219 -8.28 -12.55 -6.24
C GLU A 219 -7.07 -12.62 -7.18
N TYR A 220 -6.89 -11.63 -8.04
CA TYR A 220 -5.72 -11.53 -8.93
C TYR A 220 -4.40 -11.41 -8.16
N TRP A 221 -4.40 -10.72 -7.02
CA TRP A 221 -3.22 -10.47 -6.20
C TRP A 221 -3.09 -11.38 -4.98
N ARG A 222 -3.92 -12.41 -4.89
CA ARG A 222 -3.99 -13.31 -3.74
C ARG A 222 -2.68 -14.06 -3.49
N ASN A 223 -1.95 -14.37 -4.56
CA ASN A 223 -0.69 -15.09 -4.45
C ASN A 223 0.50 -14.12 -4.34
N LEU A 224 0.69 -13.55 -3.15
CA LEU A 224 1.83 -12.68 -2.85
C LEU A 224 3.15 -13.44 -2.63
N GLU A 225 3.10 -14.77 -2.57
CA GLU A 225 4.29 -15.62 -2.52
C GLU A 225 5.03 -15.64 -3.86
N ASP A 226 4.32 -15.33 -4.94
CA ASP A 226 4.95 -15.16 -6.24
C ASP A 226 5.83 -13.89 -6.23
N ASP A 227 7.14 -14.10 -6.24
CA ASP A 227 8.13 -13.03 -6.26
C ASP A 227 7.96 -12.08 -7.46
N SER A 228 7.34 -12.53 -8.56
CA SER A 228 7.04 -11.69 -9.71
C SER A 228 6.02 -10.60 -9.37
N ASN A 229 4.97 -10.92 -8.63
CA ASN A 229 3.95 -9.95 -8.20
C ASN A 229 4.54 -8.92 -7.23
N TYR A 230 5.34 -9.37 -6.27
CA TYR A 230 6.02 -8.47 -5.35
C TYR A 230 7.02 -7.54 -6.07
N GLY A 231 7.83 -8.11 -6.96
CA GLY A 231 8.77 -7.33 -7.79
C GLY A 231 8.07 -6.28 -8.62
N PHE A 232 6.91 -6.60 -9.15
CA PHE A 232 6.08 -5.69 -9.92
C PHE A 232 5.55 -4.52 -9.07
N ILE A 233 5.04 -4.78 -7.87
CA ILE A 233 4.60 -3.73 -6.93
C ILE A 233 5.76 -2.83 -6.52
N LEU A 234 6.93 -3.40 -6.26
CA LEU A 234 8.13 -2.60 -5.97
C LEU A 234 8.55 -1.73 -7.17
N MET A 235 8.36 -2.20 -8.40
CA MET A 235 8.60 -1.41 -9.60
C MET A 235 7.65 -0.20 -9.66
N ILE A 236 6.35 -0.40 -9.40
CA ILE A 236 5.37 0.70 -9.32
C ILE A 236 5.80 1.70 -8.26
N LEU A 237 6.03 1.25 -7.02
CA LEU A 237 6.46 2.11 -5.92
C LEU A 237 7.77 2.85 -6.22
N LYS A 238 8.70 2.23 -6.95
CA LYS A 238 9.97 2.85 -7.36
C LYS A 238 9.74 4.07 -8.26
N VAL A 239 8.79 4.00 -9.19
CA VAL A 239 8.50 5.14 -10.08
C VAL A 239 7.97 6.33 -9.27
N PHE A 240 7.03 6.09 -8.36
CA PHE A 240 6.55 7.15 -7.46
C PHE A 240 7.67 7.69 -6.57
N ARG A 241 8.43 6.82 -5.92
CA ARG A 241 9.55 7.22 -5.05
C ARG A 241 10.56 8.10 -5.77
N ASN A 242 10.87 7.82 -7.03
CA ASN A 242 11.88 8.57 -7.77
C ASN A 242 11.51 10.04 -8.00
N SER A 243 10.23 10.42 -7.85
CA SER A 243 9.81 11.83 -7.95
C SER A 243 10.12 12.66 -6.69
N ILE A 244 10.53 12.03 -5.61
CA ILE A 244 10.77 12.68 -4.31
C ILE A 244 12.20 12.49 -3.78
N ILE A 245 13.12 12.04 -4.64
CA ILE A 245 14.54 11.84 -4.31
C ILE A 245 15.37 13.02 -4.80
#